data_9e2aeb78eb8c916d7fb75e5aedbd236e
#
_entry.id   9e2aeb78eb8c916d7fb75e5aedbd236e
#
_cell.length_a   1.000
_cell.length_b   1.000
_cell.length_c   1.000
_cell.angle_alpha   90.00
_cell.angle_beta   90.00
_cell.angle_gamma   90.00
#
_symmetry.space_group_name_H-M   'P 1'
#
loop_
_entity.id
_entity.type
_entity.pdbx_description
1 polymer ?
#
loop_
_entity_poly.entity_id
_entity_poly.type
_entity_poly.pdbx_seq_one_letter_code
_entity_poly.pdbx_strand_id
1 'polypeptide(L)'
;MNKNDLINDIVSRCSTFLDPEQIQMLKATIIVSMHNLDIHEVCTLPSTEVKSNQYILQRFVIDMTAKGLKNSTIKNYLTLIKPFFDEVNKNYRDVTSDDIKNYLAKKKITTNNFGKMNSNTYISNINRVMFVFWQWAYKKHHIDTDIMLDVDRMKSKQKKKERLSIEEVEACRDHVQDDRERALLELMLSTGMRVGEIAKLRIEHIDFAKRKIYIPDGKSDSAERYVYLTVKAKNAMMKYIDGRKNGFAFRPDKKSDESKPLCNGTINGWAKDIGRRAECHCVTTVHVYRKTFATEEYRRTGNIKYVSILLGHSSTAVTEKFYLVDDIKDIEYQALYAA
;
A
#
# COMPACT_ATOMS: atom_id res chain seq x y z
N MET A 1 -16.60 1.77 33.56
CA MET A 1 -15.94 2.89 34.27
C MET A 1 -15.43 3.89 33.26
N ASN A 2 -15.87 5.13 33.30
CA ASN A 2 -15.38 6.15 32.39
C ASN A 2 -14.10 6.83 32.97
N LYS A 3 -13.45 7.68 32.18
CA LYS A 3 -12.21 8.37 32.56
C LYS A 3 -12.32 9.12 33.88
N ASN A 4 -13.45 9.79 34.09
CA ASN A 4 -13.70 10.55 35.33
C ASN A 4 -13.88 9.66 36.53
N ASP A 5 -14.53 8.52 36.35
CA ASP A 5 -14.72 7.52 37.42
C ASP A 5 -13.39 6.95 37.88
N LEU A 6 -12.47 6.67 36.94
CA LEU A 6 -11.11 6.18 37.23
C LEU A 6 -10.31 7.23 38.01
N ILE A 7 -10.37 8.50 37.58
CA ILE A 7 -9.68 9.60 38.27
C ILE A 7 -10.21 9.73 39.71
N ASN A 8 -11.52 9.67 39.89
CA ASN A 8 -12.13 9.78 41.21
C ASN A 8 -11.80 8.58 42.12
N ASP A 9 -11.73 7.37 41.57
CA ASP A 9 -11.33 6.16 42.32
C ASP A 9 -9.87 6.27 42.80
N ILE A 10 -8.96 6.70 41.91
CA ILE A 10 -7.53 6.91 42.25
C ILE A 10 -7.41 7.98 43.36
N VAL A 11 -8.07 9.11 43.19
CA VAL A 11 -8.06 10.21 44.14
C VAL A 11 -8.63 9.77 45.51
N SER A 12 -9.75 9.01 45.52
CA SER A 12 -10.36 8.47 46.73
C SER A 12 -9.42 7.55 47.47
N ARG A 13 -8.72 6.66 46.78
CA ARG A 13 -7.74 5.75 47.40
C ARG A 13 -6.54 6.45 47.98
N CYS A 14 -6.10 7.54 47.34
CA CYS A 14 -4.97 8.33 47.79
C CYS A 14 -5.33 9.30 48.93
N SER A 15 -6.59 9.62 49.12
CA SER A 15 -7.06 10.53 50.19
C SER A 15 -6.84 10.01 51.61
N THR A 16 -6.49 8.73 51.76
CA THR A 16 -6.16 8.13 53.06
C THR A 16 -4.76 8.46 53.57
N PHE A 17 -3.86 8.94 52.69
CA PHE A 17 -2.46 9.18 53.05
C PHE A 17 -1.87 10.48 52.43
N LEU A 18 -2.65 11.24 51.67
CA LEU A 18 -2.26 12.54 51.11
C LEU A 18 -3.07 13.65 51.75
N ASP A 19 -2.44 14.83 51.94
CA ASP A 19 -3.14 16.00 52.37
C ASP A 19 -3.98 16.65 51.23
N PRO A 20 -4.89 17.60 51.55
CA PRO A 20 -5.80 18.20 50.56
C PRO A 20 -5.08 18.90 49.40
N GLU A 21 -3.91 19.49 49.62
CA GLU A 21 -3.12 20.17 48.59
C GLU A 21 -2.48 19.18 47.63
N GLN A 22 -1.91 18.12 48.18
CA GLN A 22 -1.33 17.01 47.43
C GLN A 22 -2.38 16.27 46.60
N ILE A 23 -3.60 16.11 47.12
CA ILE A 23 -4.74 15.52 46.37
C ILE A 23 -5.11 16.40 45.18
N GLN A 24 -5.15 17.72 45.32
CA GLN A 24 -5.43 18.60 44.18
C GLN A 24 -4.35 18.56 43.14
N MET A 25 -3.07 18.53 43.53
CA MET A 25 -1.95 18.37 42.60
C MET A 25 -2.00 17.03 41.88
N LEU A 26 -2.27 15.93 42.59
CA LEU A 26 -2.43 14.60 42.01
C LEU A 26 -3.54 14.57 40.96
N LYS A 27 -4.72 15.12 41.32
CA LYS A 27 -5.87 15.19 40.41
C LYS A 27 -5.56 15.98 39.14
N ALA A 28 -4.93 17.15 39.28
CA ALA A 28 -4.52 17.97 38.13
C ALA A 28 -3.51 17.23 37.24
N THR A 29 -2.51 16.58 37.85
CA THR A 29 -1.49 15.83 37.13
C THR A 29 -2.09 14.67 36.33
N ILE A 30 -3.02 13.90 36.92
CA ILE A 30 -3.71 12.80 36.24
C ILE A 30 -4.54 13.30 35.07
N ILE A 31 -5.30 14.41 35.25
CA ILE A 31 -6.11 15.00 34.19
C ILE A 31 -5.25 15.42 33.00
N VAL A 32 -4.11 16.09 33.24
CA VAL A 32 -3.19 16.51 32.20
C VAL A 32 -2.54 15.33 31.50
N SER A 33 -2.05 14.34 32.28
CA SER A 33 -1.40 13.14 31.71
C SER A 33 -2.35 12.28 30.87
N MET A 34 -3.63 12.28 31.21
CA MET A 34 -4.66 11.49 30.52
C MET A 34 -5.42 12.29 29.47
N HIS A 35 -5.04 13.53 29.17
CA HIS A 35 -5.84 14.42 28.31
C HIS A 35 -6.16 13.80 26.93
N ASN A 36 -5.19 13.14 26.32
CA ASN A 36 -5.32 12.53 24.98
C ASN A 36 -5.61 11.03 25.02
N LEU A 37 -5.93 10.44 26.18
CA LEU A 37 -6.25 9.02 26.31
C LEU A 37 -7.75 8.81 26.33
N ASP A 38 -8.23 7.90 25.50
CA ASP A 38 -9.60 7.40 25.52
C ASP A 38 -9.61 6.09 26.32
N ILE A 39 -10.19 6.12 27.53
CA ILE A 39 -10.16 4.99 28.45
C ILE A 39 -11.49 4.26 28.37
N HIS A 40 -11.43 3.01 27.91
CA HIS A 40 -12.55 2.10 27.86
C HIS A 40 -12.34 0.94 28.84
N GLU A 41 -13.40 0.55 29.53
CA GLU A 41 -13.39 -0.61 30.43
C GLU A 41 -13.14 -1.89 29.63
N VAL A 42 -12.04 -2.58 29.92
CA VAL A 42 -11.82 -3.94 29.41
C VAL A 42 -12.51 -4.90 30.36
N CYS A 43 -13.66 -5.43 29.95
CA CYS A 43 -14.38 -6.44 30.72
C CYS A 43 -13.55 -7.73 30.74
N THR A 44 -12.95 -8.05 31.88
CA THR A 44 -12.14 -9.26 32.11
C THR A 44 -12.96 -10.48 32.58
N LEU A 45 -14.26 -10.30 32.85
CA LEU A 45 -15.15 -11.42 33.22
C LEU A 45 -15.51 -12.23 31.97
N PRO A 46 -15.61 -13.56 32.03
CA PRO A 46 -16.19 -14.35 30.97
C PRO A 46 -17.68 -13.95 30.88
N SER A 47 -17.96 -12.98 30.01
CA SER A 47 -19.32 -12.52 29.80
C SER A 47 -20.08 -13.58 29.02
N THR A 48 -21.25 -13.90 29.48
CA THR A 48 -22.31 -14.57 28.72
C THR A 48 -22.87 -13.68 27.61
N GLU A 49 -22.31 -12.47 27.44
CA GLU A 49 -22.66 -11.54 26.38
C GLU A 49 -22.24 -12.09 25.00
N VAL A 50 -23.15 -12.01 24.08
CA VAL A 50 -22.91 -12.33 22.66
C VAL A 50 -21.77 -11.45 22.17
N LYS A 51 -20.60 -12.06 21.95
CA LYS A 51 -19.40 -11.34 21.47
C LYS A 51 -19.73 -10.61 20.16
N SER A 52 -19.57 -9.30 20.15
CA SER A 52 -19.93 -8.43 19.02
C SER A 52 -19.02 -8.62 17.82
N ASN A 53 -19.47 -8.17 16.64
CA ASN A 53 -18.62 -8.12 15.43
C ASN A 53 -17.38 -7.25 15.64
N GLN A 54 -17.45 -6.22 16.47
CA GLN A 54 -16.28 -5.41 16.82
C GLN A 54 -15.25 -6.23 17.61
N TYR A 55 -15.68 -7.09 18.53
CA TYR A 55 -14.79 -7.99 19.26
C TYR A 55 -14.00 -8.89 18.32
N ILE A 56 -14.67 -9.58 17.39
CA ILE A 56 -13.97 -10.51 16.49
C ILE A 56 -13.00 -9.76 15.55
N LEU A 57 -13.35 -8.54 15.10
CA LEU A 57 -12.45 -7.72 14.30
C LEU A 57 -11.21 -7.27 15.08
N GLN A 58 -11.35 -6.91 16.36
CA GLN A 58 -10.22 -6.58 17.22
C GLN A 58 -9.30 -7.79 17.43
N ARG A 59 -9.86 -8.97 17.71
CA ARG A 59 -9.07 -10.22 17.83
C ARG A 59 -8.33 -10.55 16.55
N PHE A 60 -8.97 -10.37 15.39
CA PHE A 60 -8.33 -10.54 14.09
C PHE A 60 -7.13 -9.59 13.90
N VAL A 61 -7.29 -8.31 14.25
CA VAL A 61 -6.19 -7.32 14.17
C VAL A 61 -5.03 -7.73 15.06
N ILE A 62 -5.30 -8.12 16.32
CA ILE A 62 -4.25 -8.55 17.26
C ILE A 62 -3.48 -9.74 16.68
N ASP A 63 -4.18 -10.78 16.23
CA ASP A 63 -3.54 -11.98 15.69
C ASP A 63 -2.76 -11.70 14.37
N MET A 64 -3.28 -10.84 13.50
CA MET A 64 -2.56 -10.46 12.27
C MET A 64 -1.32 -9.61 12.58
N THR A 65 -1.38 -8.76 13.60
CA THR A 65 -0.24 -7.98 14.08
C THR A 65 0.82 -8.90 14.70
N ALA A 66 0.41 -9.85 15.55
CA ALA A 66 1.30 -10.85 16.15
C ALA A 66 1.98 -11.75 15.09
N LYS A 67 1.33 -11.99 13.95
CA LYS A 67 1.91 -12.67 12.78
C LYS A 67 2.87 -11.79 11.96
N GLY A 68 3.14 -10.57 12.38
CA GLY A 68 4.04 -9.65 11.68
C GLY A 68 3.47 -9.04 10.38
N LEU A 69 2.15 -9.07 10.15
CA LEU A 69 1.57 -8.42 8.99
C LEU A 69 1.72 -6.90 9.08
N LYS A 70 2.05 -6.27 7.96
CA LYS A 70 2.16 -4.80 7.88
C LYS A 70 0.80 -4.15 8.15
N ASN A 71 0.79 -3.05 8.89
CA ASN A 71 -0.43 -2.29 9.22
C ASN A 71 -1.28 -1.95 7.99
N SER A 72 -0.64 -1.65 6.85
CA SER A 72 -1.34 -1.40 5.58
C SER A 72 -2.13 -2.62 5.07
N THR A 73 -1.62 -3.83 5.29
CA THR A 73 -2.30 -5.07 4.91
C THR A 73 -3.50 -5.32 5.81
N ILE A 74 -3.33 -5.15 7.13
CA ILE A 74 -4.41 -5.28 8.10
C ILE A 74 -5.52 -4.26 7.83
N LYS A 75 -5.14 -3.00 7.59
CA LYS A 75 -6.08 -1.94 7.23
C LYS A 75 -6.87 -2.28 5.95
N ASN A 76 -6.20 -2.82 4.94
CA ASN A 76 -6.87 -3.27 3.71
C ASN A 76 -7.85 -4.42 3.97
N TYR A 77 -7.51 -5.38 4.84
CA TYR A 77 -8.43 -6.44 5.23
C TYR A 77 -9.69 -5.86 5.89
N LEU A 78 -9.51 -4.96 6.87
CA LEU A 78 -10.64 -4.33 7.57
C LEU A 78 -11.53 -3.50 6.64
N THR A 79 -10.94 -2.80 5.67
CA THR A 79 -11.68 -2.01 4.66
C THR A 79 -12.61 -2.89 3.82
N LEU A 80 -12.29 -4.18 3.65
CA LEU A 80 -13.11 -5.12 2.89
C LEU A 80 -14.06 -5.94 3.77
N ILE A 81 -13.70 -6.17 5.05
CA ILE A 81 -14.52 -6.98 5.97
C ILE A 81 -15.62 -6.16 6.65
N LYS A 82 -15.33 -4.93 7.11
CA LYS A 82 -16.31 -4.11 7.82
C LYS A 82 -17.60 -3.90 7.02
N PRO A 83 -17.57 -3.50 5.73
CA PRO A 83 -18.77 -3.32 4.92
C PRO A 83 -19.62 -4.60 4.78
N PHE A 84 -19.00 -5.77 4.90
CA PHE A 84 -19.73 -7.03 4.92
C PHE A 84 -20.61 -7.14 6.18
N PHE A 85 -20.07 -6.90 7.36
CA PHE A 85 -20.84 -6.94 8.59
C PHE A 85 -21.92 -5.86 8.65
N ASP A 86 -21.61 -4.65 8.14
CA ASP A 86 -22.56 -3.55 8.08
C ASP A 86 -23.77 -3.89 7.17
N GLU A 87 -23.53 -4.62 6.07
CA GLU A 87 -24.57 -4.97 5.10
C GLU A 87 -25.37 -6.20 5.50
N VAL A 88 -24.71 -7.24 6.02
CA VAL A 88 -25.36 -8.49 6.42
C VAL A 88 -26.14 -8.33 7.73
N ASN A 89 -25.68 -7.42 8.59
CA ASN A 89 -26.31 -7.10 9.89
C ASN A 89 -26.61 -8.33 10.77
N LYS A 90 -25.70 -9.31 10.77
CA LYS A 90 -25.74 -10.51 11.62
C LYS A 90 -24.53 -10.54 12.54
N ASN A 91 -24.67 -11.23 13.70
CA ASN A 91 -23.50 -11.54 14.50
C ASN A 91 -22.59 -12.50 13.72
N TYR A 92 -21.28 -12.38 13.90
CA TYR A 92 -20.29 -13.20 13.19
C TYR A 92 -20.51 -14.72 13.38
N ARG A 93 -21.15 -15.15 14.48
CA ARG A 93 -21.47 -16.56 14.76
C ARG A 93 -22.65 -17.08 13.95
N ASP A 94 -23.53 -16.16 13.53
CA ASP A 94 -24.76 -16.49 12.81
C ASP A 94 -24.60 -16.33 11.29
N VAL A 95 -23.40 -15.93 10.85
CA VAL A 95 -23.08 -15.80 9.42
C VAL A 95 -22.94 -17.18 8.79
N THR A 96 -23.57 -17.33 7.63
CA THR A 96 -23.56 -18.58 6.85
C THR A 96 -22.77 -18.42 5.56
N SER A 97 -22.45 -19.53 4.89
CA SER A 97 -21.86 -19.52 3.53
C SER A 97 -22.74 -18.76 2.53
N ASP A 98 -24.06 -18.85 2.66
CA ASP A 98 -25.00 -18.19 1.76
C ASP A 98 -25.00 -16.66 1.96
N ASP A 99 -24.81 -16.16 3.17
CA ASP A 99 -24.63 -14.71 3.40
C ASP A 99 -23.41 -14.18 2.63
N ILE A 100 -22.32 -14.94 2.64
CA ILE A 100 -21.09 -14.58 1.91
C ILE A 100 -21.31 -14.62 0.40
N LYS A 101 -21.94 -15.69 -0.12
CA LYS A 101 -22.26 -15.82 -1.55
C LYS A 101 -23.16 -14.69 -2.02
N ASN A 102 -24.22 -14.38 -1.26
CA ASN A 102 -25.16 -13.30 -1.57
C ASN A 102 -24.47 -11.93 -1.58
N TYR A 103 -23.60 -11.66 -0.58
CA TYR A 103 -22.81 -10.44 -0.55
C TYR A 103 -21.91 -10.29 -1.77
N LEU A 104 -21.17 -11.34 -2.14
CA LEU A 104 -20.29 -11.32 -3.31
C LEU A 104 -21.10 -11.13 -4.61
N ALA A 105 -22.25 -11.82 -4.76
CA ALA A 105 -23.14 -11.68 -5.90
C ALA A 105 -23.68 -10.24 -6.00
N LYS A 106 -24.15 -9.68 -4.91
CA LYS A 106 -24.63 -8.31 -4.83
C LYS A 106 -23.53 -7.30 -5.19
N LYS A 107 -22.32 -7.46 -4.65
CA LYS A 107 -21.18 -6.60 -5.03
C LYS A 107 -20.84 -6.68 -6.51
N LYS A 108 -21.06 -7.81 -7.16
CA LYS A 108 -20.80 -7.98 -8.59
C LYS A 108 -21.76 -7.17 -9.47
N ILE A 109 -23.02 -7.03 -9.05
CA ILE A 109 -24.06 -6.31 -9.82
C ILE A 109 -24.21 -4.83 -9.40
N THR A 110 -23.58 -4.41 -8.28
CA THR A 110 -23.61 -3.02 -7.83
C THR A 110 -22.49 -2.19 -8.45
N THR A 111 -22.78 -0.90 -8.62
CA THR A 111 -21.81 0.08 -9.08
C THR A 111 -20.93 0.60 -7.90
N ASN A 112 -19.74 1.04 -8.23
CA ASN A 112 -18.86 1.74 -7.28
C ASN A 112 -19.29 3.23 -7.17
N ASN A 113 -18.60 3.99 -6.33
CA ASN A 113 -18.83 5.42 -6.09
C ASN A 113 -18.69 6.30 -7.36
N PHE A 114 -18.17 5.76 -8.45
CA PHE A 114 -18.01 6.42 -9.74
C PHE A 114 -19.05 5.95 -10.77
N GLY A 115 -20.11 5.25 -10.35
CA GLY A 115 -21.16 4.73 -11.22
C GLY A 115 -20.74 3.57 -12.14
N LYS A 116 -19.52 3.00 -11.94
CA LYS A 116 -19.03 1.88 -12.74
C LYS A 116 -19.21 0.56 -11.99
N MET A 117 -19.54 -0.51 -12.73
CA MET A 117 -19.62 -1.87 -12.19
C MET A 117 -18.31 -2.24 -11.50
N ASN A 118 -18.41 -2.94 -10.36
CA ASN A 118 -17.25 -3.44 -9.65
C ASN A 118 -16.47 -4.44 -10.52
N SER A 119 -15.15 -4.29 -10.56
CA SER A 119 -14.30 -5.18 -11.36
C SER A 119 -14.22 -6.58 -10.77
N ASN A 120 -14.08 -7.61 -11.63
CA ASN A 120 -13.85 -8.99 -11.17
C ASN A 120 -12.62 -9.10 -10.26
N THR A 121 -11.61 -8.26 -10.45
CA THR A 121 -10.43 -8.22 -9.58
C THR A 121 -10.78 -7.72 -8.17
N TYR A 122 -11.65 -6.72 -8.06
CA TYR A 122 -12.13 -6.23 -6.76
C TYR A 122 -12.93 -7.30 -6.02
N ILE A 123 -13.88 -7.95 -6.71
CA ILE A 123 -14.69 -9.04 -6.14
C ILE A 123 -13.81 -10.22 -5.70
N SER A 124 -12.86 -10.63 -6.55
CA SER A 124 -11.88 -11.68 -6.19
C SER A 124 -11.03 -11.30 -4.98
N ASN A 125 -10.70 -10.02 -4.79
CA ASN A 125 -9.98 -9.56 -3.63
C ASN A 125 -10.85 -9.59 -2.36
N ILE A 126 -12.13 -9.21 -2.44
CA ILE A 126 -13.09 -9.39 -1.33
C ILE A 126 -13.16 -10.88 -0.96
N ASN A 127 -13.42 -11.76 -1.94
CA ASN A 127 -13.51 -13.20 -1.72
C ASN A 127 -12.24 -13.75 -1.04
N ARG A 128 -11.05 -13.37 -1.49
CA ARG A 128 -9.78 -13.76 -0.88
C ARG A 128 -9.67 -13.30 0.58
N VAL A 129 -10.11 -12.09 0.87
CA VAL A 129 -10.06 -11.54 2.25
C VAL A 129 -11.08 -12.23 3.15
N MET A 130 -12.28 -12.56 2.64
CA MET A 130 -13.26 -13.39 3.36
C MET A 130 -12.68 -14.76 3.71
N PHE A 131 -12.00 -15.42 2.77
CA PHE A 131 -11.29 -16.68 3.07
C PHE A 131 -10.26 -16.50 4.19
N VAL A 132 -9.45 -15.46 4.16
CA VAL A 132 -8.44 -15.21 5.21
C VAL A 132 -9.10 -15.02 6.57
N PHE A 133 -10.17 -14.24 6.64
CA PHE A 133 -10.86 -13.91 7.89
C PHE A 133 -11.61 -15.13 8.46
N TRP A 134 -12.45 -15.77 7.66
CA TRP A 134 -13.31 -16.85 8.16
C TRP A 134 -12.54 -18.13 8.46
N GLN A 135 -11.53 -18.48 7.66
CA GLN A 135 -10.64 -19.60 8.00
C GLN A 135 -9.82 -19.32 9.26
N TRP A 136 -9.41 -18.07 9.50
CA TRP A 136 -8.79 -17.68 10.75
C TRP A 136 -9.78 -17.84 11.92
N ALA A 137 -11.01 -17.35 11.77
CA ALA A 137 -12.04 -17.44 12.80
C ALA A 137 -12.35 -18.90 13.17
N TYR A 138 -12.47 -19.77 12.17
CA TYR A 138 -12.65 -21.21 12.37
C TYR A 138 -11.45 -21.85 13.07
N LYS A 139 -10.23 -21.64 12.57
CA LYS A 139 -9.00 -22.19 13.17
C LYS A 139 -8.71 -21.72 14.59
N LYS A 140 -9.26 -20.60 14.98
CA LYS A 140 -9.16 -20.04 16.33
C LYS A 140 -10.40 -20.32 17.21
N HIS A 141 -11.29 -21.19 16.76
CA HIS A 141 -12.50 -21.60 17.47
C HIS A 141 -13.41 -20.42 17.87
N HIS A 142 -13.44 -19.37 17.01
CA HIS A 142 -14.40 -18.29 17.16
C HIS A 142 -15.76 -18.65 16.56
N ILE A 143 -15.76 -19.54 15.58
CA ILE A 143 -16.94 -20.19 14.96
C ILE A 143 -16.71 -21.70 14.94
N ASP A 144 -17.79 -22.48 14.99
CA ASP A 144 -17.74 -23.93 15.13
C ASP A 144 -17.60 -24.67 13.79
N THR A 145 -17.98 -24.02 12.69
CA THR A 145 -17.96 -24.60 11.35
C THR A 145 -17.16 -23.75 10.37
N ASP A 146 -16.47 -24.39 9.40
CA ASP A 146 -15.80 -23.67 8.30
C ASP A 146 -16.82 -23.29 7.23
N ILE A 147 -17.41 -22.11 7.38
CA ILE A 147 -18.40 -21.59 6.44
C ILE A 147 -17.84 -21.26 5.05
N MET A 148 -16.51 -21.34 4.86
CA MET A 148 -15.88 -21.14 3.56
C MET A 148 -15.77 -22.41 2.70
N LEU A 149 -16.11 -23.59 3.24
CA LEU A 149 -16.08 -24.85 2.49
C LEU A 149 -16.98 -24.79 1.25
N ASP A 150 -18.16 -24.19 1.38
CA ASP A 150 -19.15 -24.07 0.28
C ASP A 150 -18.98 -22.81 -0.57
N VAL A 151 -17.95 -22.01 -0.33
CA VAL A 151 -17.69 -20.78 -1.08
C VAL A 151 -16.53 -20.99 -2.05
N ASP A 152 -16.81 -20.86 -3.33
CA ASP A 152 -15.78 -21.01 -4.37
C ASP A 152 -14.74 -19.89 -4.33
N ARG A 153 -13.47 -20.26 -4.58
CA ARG A 153 -12.40 -19.28 -4.79
C ARG A 153 -12.53 -18.61 -6.15
N MET A 154 -12.79 -17.30 -6.13
CA MET A 154 -12.91 -16.53 -7.37
C MET A 154 -11.54 -16.20 -7.94
N LYS A 155 -11.26 -16.69 -9.16
CA LYS A 155 -10.08 -16.29 -9.93
C LYS A 155 -10.40 -15.04 -10.74
N SER A 156 -9.55 -14.03 -10.68
CA SER A 156 -9.63 -12.90 -11.63
C SER A 156 -8.61 -13.09 -12.75
N LYS A 157 -9.03 -12.84 -13.99
CA LYS A 157 -8.07 -12.70 -15.09
C LYS A 157 -7.25 -11.46 -14.83
N GLN A 158 -5.94 -11.60 -14.72
CA GLN A 158 -5.05 -10.44 -14.60
C GLN A 158 -5.03 -9.71 -15.94
N LYS A 159 -5.34 -8.41 -15.90
CA LYS A 159 -5.18 -7.58 -17.09
C LYS A 159 -3.70 -7.46 -17.40
N LYS A 160 -3.35 -7.56 -18.68
CA LYS A 160 -2.02 -7.25 -19.19
C LYS A 160 -1.68 -5.82 -18.75
N LYS A 161 -0.50 -5.63 -18.20
CA LYS A 161 -0.05 -4.29 -17.82
C LYS A 161 0.50 -3.60 -19.06
N GLU A 162 0.05 -2.39 -19.29
CA GLU A 162 0.51 -1.56 -20.39
C GLU A 162 1.95 -1.09 -20.18
N ARG A 163 2.67 -0.83 -21.26
CA ARG A 163 3.96 -0.12 -21.32
C ARG A 163 3.90 0.97 -22.37
N LEU A 164 4.77 1.94 -22.30
CA LEU A 164 4.90 2.98 -23.31
C LEU A 164 5.79 2.51 -24.44
N SER A 165 5.50 2.97 -25.66
CA SER A 165 6.42 2.88 -26.79
C SER A 165 7.56 3.88 -26.65
N ILE A 166 8.58 3.79 -27.52
CA ILE A 166 9.69 4.74 -27.53
C ILE A 166 9.18 6.13 -27.88
N GLU A 167 8.29 6.23 -28.85
CA GLU A 167 7.67 7.48 -29.31
C GLU A 167 6.87 8.15 -28.18
N GLU A 168 6.09 7.37 -27.43
CA GLU A 168 5.34 7.89 -26.28
C GLU A 168 6.26 8.35 -25.14
N VAL A 169 7.40 7.69 -24.95
CA VAL A 169 8.41 8.14 -23.97
C VAL A 169 8.99 9.47 -24.38
N GLU A 170 9.32 9.67 -25.67
CA GLU A 170 9.81 10.96 -26.16
C GLU A 170 8.70 12.03 -26.06
N ALA A 171 7.47 11.72 -26.46
CA ALA A 171 6.34 12.62 -26.27
C ALA A 171 6.16 13.04 -24.79
N CYS A 172 6.32 12.10 -23.85
CA CYS A 172 6.33 12.44 -22.41
C CYS A 172 7.46 13.42 -22.07
N ARG A 173 8.64 13.27 -22.65
CA ARG A 173 9.78 14.18 -22.45
C ARG A 173 9.50 15.58 -22.95
N ASP A 174 8.81 15.72 -24.07
CA ASP A 174 8.46 17.00 -24.67
C ASP A 174 7.34 17.73 -23.91
N HIS A 175 6.49 16.99 -23.18
CA HIS A 175 5.33 17.53 -22.50
C HIS A 175 5.49 17.69 -20.97
N VAL A 176 6.70 17.58 -20.42
CA VAL A 176 6.99 17.96 -19.03
C VAL A 176 6.97 19.47 -18.88
N GLN A 177 6.39 19.97 -17.78
CA GLN A 177 6.17 21.39 -17.56
C GLN A 177 7.23 22.06 -16.68
N ASP A 178 7.85 21.30 -15.79
CA ASP A 178 8.82 21.83 -14.83
C ASP A 178 9.98 20.84 -14.57
N ASP A 179 10.97 21.31 -13.81
CA ASP A 179 12.15 20.51 -13.46
C ASP A 179 11.80 19.32 -12.56
N ARG A 180 10.74 19.41 -11.77
CA ARG A 180 10.25 18.29 -10.94
C ARG A 180 9.69 17.17 -11.79
N GLU A 181 8.83 17.50 -12.75
CA GLU A 181 8.26 16.51 -13.66
C GLU A 181 9.36 15.88 -14.53
N ARG A 182 10.31 16.69 -15.01
CA ARG A 182 11.49 16.19 -15.74
C ARG A 182 12.29 15.21 -14.88
N ALA A 183 12.57 15.57 -13.64
CA ALA A 183 13.31 14.72 -12.71
C ALA A 183 12.55 13.42 -12.40
N LEU A 184 11.24 13.51 -12.17
CA LEU A 184 10.40 12.34 -11.90
C LEU A 184 10.35 11.39 -13.12
N LEU A 185 10.12 11.92 -14.30
CA LEU A 185 10.04 11.14 -15.55
C LEU A 185 11.35 10.39 -15.80
N GLU A 186 12.48 11.11 -15.80
CA GLU A 186 13.77 10.50 -16.06
C GLU A 186 14.19 9.51 -14.96
N LEU A 187 13.83 9.78 -13.69
CA LEU A 187 14.05 8.83 -12.60
C LEU A 187 13.27 7.53 -12.82
N MET A 188 11.97 7.61 -13.15
CA MET A 188 11.14 6.45 -13.41
C MET A 188 11.68 5.59 -14.57
N LEU A 189 12.05 6.24 -15.68
CA LEU A 189 12.57 5.59 -16.87
C LEU A 189 14.00 5.03 -16.69
N SER A 190 14.75 5.56 -15.73
CA SER A 190 16.14 5.14 -15.47
C SER A 190 16.24 4.01 -14.45
N THR A 191 15.32 3.96 -13.48
CA THR A 191 15.48 3.13 -12.29
C THR A 191 14.40 2.07 -12.09
N GLY A 192 13.24 2.27 -12.69
CA GLY A 192 12.08 1.42 -12.48
C GLY A 192 11.63 1.32 -11.01
N MET A 193 11.91 2.31 -10.16
CA MET A 193 11.52 2.33 -8.74
C MET A 193 10.02 2.20 -8.55
N ARG A 194 9.61 1.62 -7.41
CA ARG A 194 8.20 1.60 -7.00
C ARG A 194 7.74 2.97 -6.52
N VAL A 195 6.45 3.29 -6.67
CA VAL A 195 5.90 4.58 -6.23
C VAL A 195 6.21 4.90 -4.76
N GLY A 196 6.16 3.92 -3.88
CA GLY A 196 6.49 4.12 -2.45
C GLY A 196 7.99 4.32 -2.20
N GLU A 197 8.85 3.82 -3.06
CA GLU A 197 10.31 4.05 -3.02
C GLU A 197 10.63 5.47 -3.49
N ILE A 198 9.99 5.93 -4.57
CA ILE A 198 10.12 7.31 -5.07
C ILE A 198 9.62 8.32 -4.03
N ALA A 199 8.45 8.06 -3.44
CA ALA A 199 7.87 8.93 -2.42
C ALA A 199 8.77 9.10 -1.18
N LYS A 200 9.52 8.06 -0.82
CA LYS A 200 10.43 8.03 0.33
C LYS A 200 11.88 8.29 -0.03
N LEU A 201 12.19 8.55 -1.31
CA LEU A 201 13.56 8.78 -1.74
C LEU A 201 14.15 10.01 -1.04
N ARG A 202 15.28 9.84 -0.37
CA ARG A 202 16.03 10.91 0.25
C ARG A 202 17.27 11.26 -0.58
N ILE A 203 17.65 12.52 -0.53
CA ILE A 203 18.82 13.03 -1.29
C ILE A 203 20.09 12.31 -0.84
N GLU A 204 20.21 12.02 0.45
CA GLU A 204 21.35 11.33 1.06
C GLU A 204 21.56 9.90 0.55
N HIS A 205 20.53 9.31 -0.07
CA HIS A 205 20.62 7.99 -0.69
C HIS A 205 21.14 8.02 -2.13
N ILE A 206 21.40 9.21 -2.69
CA ILE A 206 21.79 9.41 -4.09
C ILE A 206 23.26 9.76 -4.17
N ASP A 207 24.06 8.86 -4.73
CA ASP A 207 25.44 9.15 -5.12
C ASP A 207 25.45 9.62 -6.59
N PHE A 208 25.43 10.92 -6.78
CA PHE A 208 25.45 11.52 -8.12
C PHE A 208 26.77 11.29 -8.88
N ALA A 209 27.88 11.14 -8.18
CA ALA A 209 29.17 10.88 -8.83
C ALA A 209 29.18 9.47 -9.46
N LYS A 210 28.72 8.48 -8.70
CA LYS A 210 28.59 7.09 -9.16
C LYS A 210 27.29 6.82 -9.90
N ARG A 211 26.36 7.78 -9.97
CA ARG A 211 25.02 7.62 -10.54
C ARG A 211 24.26 6.46 -9.93
N LYS A 212 24.29 6.33 -8.60
CA LYS A 212 23.79 5.18 -7.86
C LYS A 212 22.82 5.64 -6.77
N ILE A 213 21.71 4.95 -6.62
CA ILE A 213 20.74 5.20 -5.56
C ILE A 213 20.64 3.95 -4.68
N TYR A 214 20.80 4.13 -3.40
CA TYR A 214 20.54 3.09 -2.41
C TYR A 214 19.05 3.08 -2.01
N ILE A 215 18.42 1.92 -2.07
CA ILE A 215 17.04 1.71 -1.64
C ILE A 215 17.08 0.85 -0.36
N PRO A 216 16.94 1.48 0.83
CA PRO A 216 17.18 0.81 2.11
C PRO A 216 16.10 -0.17 2.52
N ASP A 217 14.87 -0.02 2.01
CA ASP A 217 13.75 -0.77 2.55
C ASP A 217 12.68 -1.07 1.50
N GLY A 218 12.41 -2.33 1.29
CA GLY A 218 11.36 -2.78 0.39
C GLY A 218 10.30 -3.64 1.08
N LYS A 219 9.26 -3.99 0.33
CA LYS A 219 8.16 -4.83 0.82
C LYS A 219 8.52 -6.31 1.02
N SER A 220 9.71 -6.75 0.65
CA SER A 220 10.17 -8.14 0.73
C SER A 220 11.62 -8.21 1.19
N ASP A 221 12.04 -9.34 1.75
CA ASP A 221 13.38 -9.57 2.31
C ASP A 221 14.54 -9.42 1.30
N SER A 222 14.25 -9.34 0.00
CA SER A 222 15.23 -9.08 -1.08
C SER A 222 15.28 -7.61 -1.51
N ALA A 223 14.92 -6.68 -0.65
CA ALA A 223 14.51 -5.35 -1.04
C ALA A 223 15.61 -4.29 -0.97
N GLU A 224 16.65 -4.51 -0.17
CA GLU A 224 17.84 -3.66 -0.22
C GLU A 224 18.53 -3.83 -1.56
N ARG A 225 18.62 -2.77 -2.32
CA ARG A 225 19.27 -2.81 -3.61
C ARG A 225 19.76 -1.45 -4.05
N TYR A 226 20.61 -1.50 -5.05
CA TYR A 226 21.01 -0.31 -5.79
C TYR A 226 20.30 -0.25 -7.12
N VAL A 227 19.90 0.95 -7.51
CA VAL A 227 19.47 1.28 -8.88
C VAL A 227 20.36 2.38 -9.44
N TYR A 228 20.37 2.54 -10.75
CA TYR A 228 21.34 3.39 -11.42
C TYR A 228 20.66 4.48 -12.23
N LEU A 229 21.26 5.68 -12.21
CA LEU A 229 20.81 6.82 -12.98
C LEU A 229 21.47 6.85 -14.35
N THR A 230 20.68 7.05 -15.40
CA THR A 230 21.21 7.50 -16.68
C THR A 230 21.77 8.91 -16.53
N VAL A 231 22.56 9.37 -17.51
CA VAL A 231 23.08 10.74 -17.51
C VAL A 231 21.93 11.75 -17.53
N LYS A 232 20.87 11.48 -18.32
CA LYS A 232 19.66 12.31 -18.38
C LYS A 232 18.98 12.41 -17.00
N ALA A 233 18.79 11.27 -16.32
CA ALA A 233 18.17 11.25 -15.00
C ALA A 233 19.02 11.95 -13.93
N LYS A 234 20.34 11.73 -13.94
CA LYS A 234 21.26 12.45 -13.06
C LYS A 234 21.11 13.97 -13.23
N ASN A 235 21.22 14.47 -14.45
CA ASN A 235 21.18 15.90 -14.73
C ASN A 235 19.82 16.52 -14.34
N ALA A 236 18.72 15.84 -14.68
CA ALA A 236 17.38 16.29 -14.31
C ALA A 236 17.19 16.34 -12.78
N MET A 237 17.64 15.30 -12.08
CA MET A 237 17.57 15.25 -10.62
C MET A 237 18.43 16.34 -9.96
N MET A 238 19.66 16.55 -10.45
CA MET A 238 20.54 17.61 -9.92
C MET A 238 19.91 19.00 -10.11
N LYS A 239 19.32 19.26 -11.28
CA LYS A 239 18.65 20.52 -11.58
C LYS A 239 17.46 20.76 -10.65
N TYR A 240 16.61 19.74 -10.46
CA TYR A 240 15.44 19.85 -9.57
C TYR A 240 15.82 19.98 -8.09
N ILE A 241 16.85 19.26 -7.64
CA ILE A 241 17.32 19.32 -6.26
C ILE A 241 17.94 20.68 -5.92
N ASP A 242 18.56 21.34 -6.89
CA ASP A 242 19.06 22.71 -6.78
C ASP A 242 19.89 22.98 -5.52
N GLY A 243 20.97 22.24 -5.34
CA GLY A 243 21.90 22.40 -4.22
C GLY A 243 21.45 21.89 -2.86
N ARG A 244 20.22 21.39 -2.72
CA ARG A 244 19.78 20.74 -1.49
C ARG A 244 20.64 19.50 -1.18
N LYS A 245 21.09 19.37 0.07
CA LYS A 245 22.00 18.29 0.49
C LYS A 245 21.30 17.14 1.21
N ASN A 246 20.10 17.37 1.76
CA ASN A 246 19.38 16.40 2.58
C ASN A 246 17.86 16.54 2.44
N GLY A 247 17.13 15.57 3.01
CA GLY A 247 15.68 15.52 3.01
C GLY A 247 15.09 14.72 1.86
N PHE A 248 13.76 14.72 1.73
CA PHE A 248 13.10 14.02 0.63
C PHE A 248 13.45 14.64 -0.72
N ALA A 249 13.76 13.78 -1.71
CA ALA A 249 14.12 14.24 -3.05
C ALA A 249 12.95 14.99 -3.70
N PHE A 250 11.74 14.45 -3.61
CA PHE A 250 10.52 15.10 -4.11
C PHE A 250 9.75 15.75 -2.96
N ARG A 251 9.31 16.99 -3.20
CA ARG A 251 8.58 17.82 -2.24
C ARG A 251 7.24 18.27 -2.80
N PRO A 252 6.25 18.59 -1.96
CA PRO A 252 5.00 19.20 -2.39
C PRO A 252 5.21 20.65 -2.85
N ASP A 253 4.30 21.15 -3.69
CA ASP A 253 4.36 22.52 -4.23
C ASP A 253 4.09 23.61 -3.18
N LYS A 254 3.36 23.27 -2.13
CA LYS A 254 3.02 24.20 -1.04
C LYS A 254 3.90 23.90 0.16
N LYS A 255 4.10 24.91 1.03
CA LYS A 255 4.74 24.79 2.36
C LYS A 255 3.95 23.83 3.26
N SER A 256 3.95 22.55 2.91
CA SER A 256 3.47 21.47 3.75
C SER A 256 4.64 20.90 4.54
N ASP A 257 4.34 20.07 5.53
CA ASP A 257 5.33 19.44 6.39
C ASP A 257 6.35 18.63 5.56
N GLU A 258 7.50 19.26 5.29
CA GLU A 258 8.62 18.64 4.54
C GLU A 258 9.28 17.48 5.30
N SER A 259 8.91 17.28 6.56
CA SER A 259 9.39 16.14 7.38
C SER A 259 8.77 14.81 6.97
N LYS A 260 7.66 14.84 6.22
CA LYS A 260 6.93 13.64 5.79
C LYS A 260 7.10 13.35 4.29
N PRO A 261 7.15 12.06 3.91
CA PRO A 261 7.19 11.68 2.50
C PRO A 261 5.86 12.06 1.81
N LEU A 262 5.94 12.32 0.51
CA LEU A 262 4.75 12.47 -0.33
C LEU A 262 3.87 11.23 -0.29
N CYS A 263 2.57 11.39 -0.47
CA CYS A 263 1.70 10.25 -0.64
C CYS A 263 1.89 9.62 -2.05
N ASN A 264 1.69 8.31 -2.14
CA ASN A 264 1.79 7.59 -3.42
C ASN A 264 0.80 8.14 -4.47
N GLY A 265 -0.33 8.70 -4.03
CA GLY A 265 -1.33 9.31 -4.90
C GLY A 265 -0.79 10.53 -5.62
N THR A 266 -0.04 11.39 -4.93
CA THR A 266 0.58 12.59 -5.50
C THR A 266 1.58 12.23 -6.60
N ILE A 267 2.52 11.31 -6.31
CA ILE A 267 3.51 10.86 -7.32
C ILE A 267 2.81 10.23 -8.55
N ASN A 268 1.81 9.39 -8.32
CA ASN A 268 1.02 8.83 -9.43
C ASN A 268 0.20 9.89 -10.17
N GLY A 269 -0.25 10.94 -9.48
CA GLY A 269 -0.92 12.09 -10.10
C GLY A 269 -0.01 12.77 -11.13
N TRP A 270 1.18 13.17 -10.72
CA TRP A 270 2.17 13.77 -11.61
C TRP A 270 2.53 12.86 -12.81
N ALA A 271 2.74 11.56 -12.54
CA ALA A 271 3.00 10.60 -13.61
C ALA A 271 1.86 10.51 -14.63
N LYS A 272 0.60 10.54 -14.17
CA LYS A 272 -0.59 10.54 -15.03
C LYS A 272 -0.72 11.83 -15.83
N ASP A 273 -0.44 12.96 -15.22
CA ASP A 273 -0.56 14.27 -15.87
C ASP A 273 0.44 14.42 -17.01
N ILE A 274 1.67 13.94 -16.85
CA ILE A 274 2.66 13.89 -17.93
C ILE A 274 2.13 13.06 -19.10
N GLY A 275 1.70 11.82 -18.89
CA GLY A 275 1.23 10.97 -19.98
C GLY A 275 -0.09 11.41 -20.60
N ARG A 276 -0.95 12.09 -19.84
CA ARG A 276 -2.19 12.68 -20.36
C ARG A 276 -1.86 13.83 -21.34
N ARG A 277 -0.89 14.69 -21.03
CA ARG A 277 -0.44 15.76 -21.92
C ARG A 277 0.28 15.22 -23.15
N ALA A 278 1.01 14.13 -23.00
CA ALA A 278 1.68 13.42 -24.08
C ALA A 278 0.73 12.50 -24.90
N GLU A 279 -0.55 12.52 -24.62
CA GLU A 279 -1.59 11.71 -25.30
C GLU A 279 -1.27 10.21 -25.37
N CYS A 280 -0.63 9.67 -24.34
CA CYS A 280 -0.29 8.25 -24.27
C CYS A 280 -1.54 7.37 -24.40
N HIS A 281 -1.42 6.23 -25.09
CA HIS A 281 -2.52 5.27 -25.32
C HIS A 281 -3.15 4.71 -24.03
N CYS A 282 -2.46 4.81 -22.89
CA CYS A 282 -2.92 4.28 -21.62
C CYS A 282 -2.73 5.29 -20.47
N VAL A 283 -3.41 5.03 -19.34
CA VAL A 283 -3.22 5.84 -18.13
C VAL A 283 -1.85 5.57 -17.53
N THR A 284 -0.95 6.50 -17.66
CA THR A 284 0.43 6.40 -17.20
C THR A 284 0.54 6.53 -15.67
N THR A 285 0.88 5.45 -15.02
CA THR A 285 1.22 5.44 -13.60
C THR A 285 2.70 5.10 -13.44
N VAL A 286 3.27 5.33 -12.26
CA VAL A 286 4.64 4.87 -11.96
C VAL A 286 4.85 3.40 -12.35
N HIS A 287 3.80 2.59 -12.26
CA HIS A 287 3.90 1.17 -12.63
C HIS A 287 4.00 0.94 -14.14
N VAL A 288 3.39 1.79 -14.97
CA VAL A 288 3.53 1.76 -16.43
C VAL A 288 4.96 2.11 -16.81
N TYR A 289 5.52 3.21 -16.29
CA TYR A 289 6.92 3.59 -16.50
C TYR A 289 7.90 2.51 -16.01
N ARG A 290 7.60 1.88 -14.87
CA ARG A 290 8.41 0.75 -14.37
C ARG A 290 8.36 -0.45 -15.32
N LYS A 291 7.21 -0.75 -15.94
CA LYS A 291 7.13 -1.80 -16.97
C LYS A 291 7.91 -1.40 -18.21
N THR A 292 7.81 -0.15 -18.67
CA THR A 292 8.60 0.38 -19.78
C THR A 292 10.10 0.21 -19.51
N PHE A 293 10.60 0.65 -18.34
CA PHE A 293 11.99 0.43 -17.92
C PHE A 293 12.38 -1.05 -17.96
N ALA A 294 11.57 -1.92 -17.39
CA ALA A 294 11.88 -3.36 -17.33
C ALA A 294 12.00 -3.99 -18.71
N THR A 295 11.11 -3.62 -19.64
CA THR A 295 11.13 -4.12 -21.01
C THR A 295 12.34 -3.59 -21.76
N GLU A 296 12.68 -2.31 -21.64
CA GLU A 296 13.85 -1.71 -22.29
C GLU A 296 15.16 -2.28 -21.74
N GLU A 297 15.29 -2.50 -20.43
CA GLU A 297 16.46 -3.15 -19.85
C GLU A 297 16.59 -4.61 -20.28
N TYR A 298 15.47 -5.32 -20.45
CA TYR A 298 15.50 -6.69 -20.98
C TYR A 298 15.92 -6.69 -22.46
N ARG A 299 15.38 -5.79 -23.28
CA ARG A 299 15.80 -5.63 -24.69
C ARG A 299 17.29 -5.38 -24.82
N ARG A 300 17.83 -4.51 -23.94
CA ARG A 300 19.23 -4.13 -23.94
C ARG A 300 20.17 -5.24 -23.48
N THR A 301 19.73 -6.09 -22.52
CA THR A 301 20.64 -7.03 -21.84
C THR A 301 20.35 -8.51 -22.13
N GLY A 302 19.16 -8.86 -22.60
CA GLY A 302 18.69 -10.25 -22.71
C GLY A 302 18.61 -11.01 -21.37
N ASN A 303 18.86 -10.32 -20.25
CA ASN A 303 19.06 -10.97 -18.94
C ASN A 303 17.94 -10.67 -17.95
N ILE A 304 16.97 -11.58 -17.88
CA ILE A 304 15.82 -11.43 -16.98
C ILE A 304 16.19 -11.44 -15.50
N LYS A 305 17.23 -12.17 -15.13
CA LYS A 305 17.71 -12.21 -13.74
C LYS A 305 18.26 -10.84 -13.33
N TYR A 306 19.01 -10.20 -14.21
CA TYR A 306 19.50 -8.83 -13.99
C TYR A 306 18.34 -7.84 -13.82
N VAL A 307 17.36 -7.86 -14.72
CA VAL A 307 16.17 -7.01 -14.62
C VAL A 307 15.39 -7.26 -13.32
N SER A 308 15.24 -8.52 -12.92
CA SER A 308 14.57 -8.91 -11.67
C SER A 308 15.27 -8.32 -10.43
N ILE A 309 16.61 -8.35 -10.41
CA ILE A 309 17.42 -7.74 -9.33
C ILE A 309 17.21 -6.22 -9.30
N LEU A 310 17.31 -5.53 -10.44
CA LEU A 310 17.08 -4.08 -10.51
C LEU A 310 15.68 -3.69 -10.02
N LEU A 311 14.68 -4.49 -10.36
CA LEU A 311 13.31 -4.27 -9.89
C LEU A 311 13.10 -4.64 -8.41
N GLY A 312 13.99 -5.41 -7.79
CA GLY A 312 13.81 -5.93 -6.44
C GLY A 312 12.61 -6.87 -6.35
N HIS A 313 12.56 -7.87 -7.24
CA HIS A 313 11.62 -8.97 -7.15
C HIS A 313 12.28 -10.15 -6.44
N SER A 314 11.53 -10.83 -5.57
CA SER A 314 11.99 -12.02 -4.86
C SER A 314 12.20 -13.25 -5.78
N SER A 315 11.64 -13.21 -6.99
CA SER A 315 11.73 -14.30 -7.97
C SER A 315 11.66 -13.72 -9.39
N THR A 316 12.42 -14.33 -10.31
CA THR A 316 12.37 -14.04 -11.75
C THR A 316 11.02 -14.32 -12.36
N ALA A 317 10.29 -15.33 -11.84
CA ALA A 317 8.93 -15.66 -12.28
C ALA A 317 7.95 -14.47 -12.17
N VAL A 318 8.17 -13.57 -11.20
CA VAL A 318 7.38 -12.32 -11.11
C VAL A 318 7.70 -11.39 -12.28
N THR A 319 8.98 -11.28 -12.65
CA THR A 319 9.41 -10.44 -13.78
C THR A 319 8.89 -11.01 -15.10
N GLU A 320 9.04 -12.31 -15.31
CA GLU A 320 8.52 -13.02 -16.48
C GLU A 320 7.01 -12.79 -16.63
N LYS A 321 6.25 -13.18 -15.61
CA LYS A 321 4.78 -13.17 -15.66
C LYS A 321 4.18 -11.77 -15.86
N PHE A 322 4.76 -10.74 -15.25
CA PHE A 322 4.12 -9.42 -15.20
C PHE A 322 4.70 -8.39 -16.15
N TYR A 323 5.91 -8.60 -16.64
CA TYR A 323 6.63 -7.60 -17.41
C TYR A 323 7.01 -8.05 -18.81
N LEU A 324 7.22 -9.35 -19.05
CA LEU A 324 7.89 -9.80 -20.27
C LEU A 324 7.14 -10.86 -21.09
N VAL A 325 6.11 -11.54 -20.58
CA VAL A 325 5.50 -12.73 -21.24
C VAL A 325 5.08 -12.49 -22.69
N ASP A 326 4.58 -11.29 -23.01
CA ASP A 326 4.17 -10.99 -24.39
C ASP A 326 5.24 -10.20 -25.16
N ASP A 327 6.10 -9.47 -24.44
CA ASP A 327 7.16 -8.66 -25.04
C ASP A 327 8.37 -9.51 -25.42
N ILE A 328 8.62 -10.66 -24.76
CA ILE A 328 9.70 -11.59 -25.10
C ILE A 328 9.50 -12.16 -26.51
N LYS A 329 8.29 -12.59 -26.84
CA LYS A 329 8.00 -13.13 -28.18
C LYS A 329 8.20 -12.10 -29.29
N ASP A 330 7.76 -10.85 -29.05
CA ASP A 330 7.95 -9.76 -29.99
C ASP A 330 9.44 -9.38 -30.13
N ILE A 331 10.19 -9.39 -29.03
CA ILE A 331 11.63 -9.10 -29.02
C ILE A 331 12.40 -10.21 -29.72
N GLU A 332 12.11 -11.46 -29.44
CA GLU A 332 12.73 -12.62 -30.09
C GLU A 332 12.40 -12.65 -31.58
N TYR A 333 11.14 -12.35 -31.95
CA TYR A 333 10.72 -12.23 -33.34
C TYR A 333 11.46 -11.12 -34.07
N GLN A 334 11.52 -9.92 -33.47
CA GLN A 334 12.25 -8.78 -34.07
C GLN A 334 13.76 -9.05 -34.20
N ALA A 335 14.36 -9.73 -33.22
CA ALA A 335 15.77 -10.11 -33.28
C ALA A 335 16.06 -11.13 -34.40
N LEU A 336 15.11 -12.03 -34.68
CA LEU A 336 15.24 -13.03 -35.76
C LEU A 336 15.07 -12.42 -37.17
N TYR A 337 14.32 -11.31 -37.29
CA TYR A 337 13.96 -10.73 -38.59
C TYR A 337 14.57 -9.34 -38.83
N ALA A 338 15.35 -8.80 -37.87
CA ALA A 338 16.10 -7.56 -38.02
C ALA A 338 17.54 -7.78 -38.56
N ALA A 339 17.88 -9.01 -38.85
CA ALA A 339 19.12 -9.41 -39.57
C ALA A 339 18.76 -9.56 -41.06
#